data_acdcb99e78ff331f693f328cbcee80c2
#
_entry.id   acdcb99e78ff331f693f328cbcee80c2
#
_cell.length_a   1.000
_cell.length_b   1.000
_cell.length_c   1.000
_cell.angle_alpha   90.00
_cell.angle_beta   90.00
_cell.angle_gamma   90.00
#
_symmetry.space_group_name_H-M   'P 1'
#
loop_
_entity.id
_entity.type
_entity.pdbx_description
1 polymer ?
#
loop_
_entity_poly.entity_id
_entity_poly.type
_entity_poly.pdbx_seq_one_letter_code
_entity_poly.pdbx_strand_id
1 'polypeptide(L)'
;YLASFAKINKYGFIEAPYRRVDKETGVVTDEVVYMPADVEDEYIVAQANEPLDENNRFVRSRVSGRHRNDIQEFAREQVDFMDVSPRMMVSVANACIPFLENDDCNRALMGSNMQRQAVPLMVTQRSLVATGMEYKAATDSGVCVLAAHDGTVESVDADKVVVRLEDGSADTYELIKFMRSNQGTCVNQRPAVYVG
;
A
#
# COMPACT_ATOMS: atom_id res chain seq x y z
N TYR A 1 -5.86 -2.67 -2.19
CA TYR A 1 -5.43 -1.48 -1.42
C TYR A 1 -4.74 -1.86 -0.12
N LEU A 2 -5.15 -2.95 0.52
CA LEU A 2 -4.45 -3.50 1.69
C LEU A 2 -2.95 -3.68 1.43
N ALA A 3 -2.57 -4.13 0.24
CA ALA A 3 -1.17 -4.35 -0.13
C ALA A 3 -0.27 -3.09 -0.03
N SER A 4 -0.83 -1.88 -0.14
CA SER A 4 -0.07 -0.64 0.02
C SER A 4 0.10 -0.18 1.47
N PHE A 5 -0.66 -0.76 2.40
CA PHE A 5 -0.58 -0.49 3.85
C PHE A 5 0.08 -1.63 4.61
N ALA A 6 -0.08 -2.86 4.15
CA ALA A 6 0.39 -4.06 4.84
C ALA A 6 1.90 -4.29 4.65
N LYS A 7 2.47 -5.04 5.59
CA LYS A 7 3.83 -5.58 5.51
C LYS A 7 3.78 -7.11 5.42
N ILE A 8 4.86 -7.70 4.97
CA ILE A 8 5.04 -9.16 4.98
C ILE A 8 6.10 -9.48 6.04
N ASN A 9 5.79 -10.40 6.94
CA ASN A 9 6.74 -10.85 7.95
C ASN A 9 7.73 -11.87 7.37
N LYS A 10 8.73 -12.26 8.17
CA LYS A 10 9.75 -13.24 7.77
C LYS A 10 9.20 -14.64 7.43
N TYR A 11 7.99 -14.95 7.84
CA TYR A 11 7.31 -16.22 7.55
C TYR A 11 6.40 -16.16 6.31
N GLY A 12 6.28 -14.99 5.68
CA GLY A 12 5.42 -14.78 4.51
C GLY A 12 3.97 -14.41 4.82
N PHE A 13 3.61 -14.20 6.10
CA PHE A 13 2.27 -13.74 6.48
C PHE A 13 2.13 -12.24 6.35
N ILE A 14 0.94 -11.80 5.96
CA ILE A 14 0.58 -10.37 5.86
C ILE A 14 0.31 -9.84 7.26
N GLU A 15 0.95 -8.73 7.61
CA GLU A 15 0.70 -7.96 8.81
C GLU A 15 0.00 -6.66 8.41
N ALA A 16 -1.27 -6.52 8.84
CA ALA A 16 -2.07 -5.33 8.59
C ALA A 16 -1.82 -4.26 9.65
N PRO A 17 -1.91 -2.97 9.31
CA PRO A 17 -1.75 -1.88 10.26
C PRO A 17 -3.05 -1.58 11.00
N TYR A 18 -2.95 -1.32 12.29
CA TYR A 18 -4.04 -0.92 13.17
C TYR A 18 -3.61 0.26 14.05
N ARG A 19 -4.50 1.21 14.31
CA ARG A 19 -4.28 2.29 15.25
C ARG A 19 -4.64 1.82 16.67
N ARG A 20 -3.74 2.02 17.60
CA ARG A 20 -3.94 1.64 18.99
C ARG A 20 -4.94 2.56 19.68
N VAL A 21 -5.85 2.00 20.46
CA VAL A 21 -6.76 2.74 21.34
C VAL A 21 -6.26 2.62 22.77
N ASP A 22 -6.08 3.74 23.43
CA ASP A 22 -5.73 3.77 24.84
C ASP A 22 -7.00 3.52 25.69
N LYS A 23 -7.04 2.40 26.40
CA LYS A 23 -8.18 1.99 27.22
C LYS A 23 -8.45 2.89 28.43
N GLU A 24 -7.43 3.58 28.94
CA GLU A 24 -7.58 4.45 30.10
C GLU A 24 -8.23 5.78 29.72
N THR A 25 -7.82 6.35 28.60
CA THR A 25 -8.28 7.66 28.14
C THR A 25 -9.38 7.57 27.07
N GLY A 26 -9.52 6.41 26.41
CA GLY A 26 -10.42 6.20 25.28
C GLY A 26 -9.98 6.94 24.01
N VAL A 27 -8.72 7.33 23.91
CA VAL A 27 -8.14 8.07 22.79
C VAL A 27 -7.59 7.11 21.75
N VAL A 28 -7.95 7.31 20.49
CA VAL A 28 -7.32 6.64 19.35
C VAL A 28 -5.98 7.31 19.08
N THR A 29 -4.88 6.58 19.31
CA THR A 29 -3.53 7.11 19.13
C THR A 29 -3.11 7.07 17.67
N ASP A 30 -2.04 7.81 17.32
CA ASP A 30 -1.41 7.72 16.01
C ASP A 30 -0.36 6.59 15.94
N GLU A 31 -0.21 5.84 17.03
CA GLU A 31 0.64 4.66 17.04
C GLU A 31 0.03 3.56 16.18
N VAL A 32 0.76 3.17 15.13
CA VAL A 32 0.35 2.10 14.23
C VAL A 32 1.06 0.81 14.59
N VAL A 33 0.28 -0.20 14.94
CA VAL A 33 0.76 -1.54 15.25
C VAL A 33 0.47 -2.46 14.06
N TYR A 34 1.46 -3.24 13.64
CA TYR A 34 1.30 -4.25 12.60
C TYR A 34 1.11 -5.62 13.23
N MET A 35 0.04 -6.31 12.86
CA MET A 35 -0.23 -7.64 13.38
C MET A 35 -0.84 -8.55 12.31
N PRO A 36 -0.54 -9.86 12.34
CA PRO A 36 -1.17 -10.85 11.49
C PRO A 36 -2.60 -11.17 11.96
N ALA A 37 -3.37 -11.85 11.11
CA ALA A 37 -4.79 -12.10 11.36
C ALA A 37 -5.08 -12.95 12.61
N ASP A 38 -4.21 -13.90 12.94
CA ASP A 38 -4.34 -14.75 14.13
C ASP A 38 -4.24 -13.96 15.44
N VAL A 39 -3.37 -12.96 15.46
CA VAL A 39 -3.22 -12.04 16.61
C VAL A 39 -4.40 -11.05 16.65
N GLU A 40 -4.83 -10.55 15.50
CA GLU A 40 -5.96 -9.60 15.38
C GLU A 40 -7.26 -10.21 15.91
N ASP A 41 -7.47 -11.51 15.71
CA ASP A 41 -8.65 -12.23 16.18
C ASP A 41 -8.85 -12.18 17.71
N GLU A 42 -7.80 -11.92 18.48
CA GLU A 42 -7.88 -11.79 19.95
C GLU A 42 -8.42 -10.43 20.40
N TYR A 43 -8.43 -9.43 19.52
CA TYR A 43 -8.78 -8.05 19.85
C TYR A 43 -10.10 -7.60 19.24
N ILE A 44 -10.66 -6.54 19.82
CA ILE A 44 -11.82 -5.84 19.28
C ILE A 44 -11.31 -4.66 18.44
N VAL A 45 -11.60 -4.66 17.15
CA VAL A 45 -11.15 -3.66 16.21
C VAL A 45 -12.34 -2.84 15.71
N ALA A 46 -12.29 -1.53 15.96
CA ALA A 46 -13.30 -0.58 15.45
C ALA A 46 -13.10 -0.30 13.96
N GLN A 47 -14.21 -0.02 13.27
CA GLN A 47 -14.16 0.39 11.87
C GLN A 47 -13.54 1.79 11.72
N ALA A 48 -12.81 2.00 10.62
CA ALA A 48 -12.12 3.27 10.35
C ALA A 48 -13.05 4.45 10.07
N ASN A 49 -14.32 4.21 9.76
CA ASN A 49 -15.34 5.23 9.49
C ASN A 49 -16.09 5.70 10.74
N GLU A 50 -15.79 5.17 11.93
CA GLU A 50 -16.40 5.64 13.17
C GLU A 50 -15.98 7.10 13.46
N PRO A 51 -16.95 7.99 13.79
CA PRO A 51 -16.64 9.37 14.05
C PRO A 51 -15.83 9.55 15.31
N LEU A 52 -14.75 10.33 15.20
CA LEU A 52 -13.91 10.76 16.31
C LEU A 52 -14.15 12.24 16.58
N ASP A 53 -13.98 12.66 17.83
CA ASP A 53 -14.00 14.07 18.23
C ASP A 53 -12.63 14.75 17.95
N GLU A 54 -12.51 16.03 18.28
CA GLU A 54 -11.28 16.81 18.13
C GLU A 54 -10.10 16.25 18.96
N ASN A 55 -10.39 15.44 19.98
CA ASN A 55 -9.42 14.80 20.86
C ASN A 55 -9.15 13.33 20.47
N ASN A 56 -9.56 12.91 19.26
CA ASN A 56 -9.45 11.52 18.78
C ASN A 56 -10.17 10.49 19.67
N ARG A 57 -11.29 10.85 20.29
CA ARG A 57 -12.14 9.92 21.05
C ARG A 57 -13.37 9.54 20.27
N PHE A 58 -13.88 8.33 20.50
CA PHE A 58 -15.14 7.91 19.90
C PHE A 58 -16.31 8.77 20.42
N VAL A 59 -17.05 9.36 19.48
CA VAL A 59 -18.23 10.21 19.78
C VAL A 59 -19.38 9.35 20.33
N ARG A 60 -19.54 8.13 19.79
CA ARG A 60 -20.60 7.22 20.18
C ARG A 60 -20.19 6.37 21.39
N SER A 61 -21.14 6.06 22.26
CA SER A 61 -20.94 5.13 23.37
C SER A 61 -20.83 3.67 22.92
N ARG A 62 -21.44 3.34 21.77
CA ARG A 62 -21.31 2.07 21.08
C ARG A 62 -20.68 2.27 19.72
N VAL A 63 -19.69 1.48 19.42
CA VAL A 63 -18.83 1.57 18.23
C VAL A 63 -18.98 0.30 17.42
N SER A 64 -19.18 0.47 16.12
CA SER A 64 -19.20 -0.65 15.18
C SER A 64 -17.81 -1.24 15.05
N GLY A 65 -17.67 -2.51 15.27
CA GLY A 65 -16.37 -3.19 15.24
C GLY A 65 -16.50 -4.68 14.92
N ARG A 66 -15.37 -5.34 14.84
CA ARG A 66 -15.28 -6.79 14.67
C ARG A 66 -14.47 -7.43 15.78
N HIS A 67 -14.84 -8.63 16.13
CA HIS A 67 -14.08 -9.53 16.97
C HIS A 67 -14.19 -10.93 16.36
N ARG A 68 -13.06 -11.50 15.94
CA ARG A 68 -13.04 -12.71 15.13
C ARG A 68 -13.89 -12.54 13.86
N ASN A 69 -14.88 -13.41 13.65
CA ASN A 69 -15.78 -13.39 12.51
C ASN A 69 -17.07 -12.59 12.75
N ASP A 70 -17.29 -12.10 13.96
CA ASP A 70 -18.50 -11.39 14.32
C ASP A 70 -18.33 -9.87 14.16
N ILE A 71 -19.28 -9.26 13.45
CA ILE A 71 -19.38 -7.80 13.29
C ILE A 71 -20.57 -7.36 14.13
N GLN A 72 -20.32 -6.57 15.15
CA GLN A 72 -21.35 -6.07 16.06
C GLN A 72 -20.93 -4.73 16.69
N GLU A 73 -21.83 -4.17 17.50
CA GLU A 73 -21.56 -2.96 18.27
C GLU A 73 -20.96 -3.31 19.62
N PHE A 74 -19.82 -2.74 19.92
CA PHE A 74 -19.12 -2.87 21.20
C PHE A 74 -19.18 -1.57 21.99
N ALA A 75 -19.05 -1.65 23.31
CA ALA A 75 -18.84 -0.47 24.12
C ALA A 75 -17.46 0.13 23.79
N ARG A 76 -17.37 1.47 23.71
CA ARG A 76 -16.11 2.15 23.32
C ARG A 76 -14.93 1.81 24.24
N GLU A 77 -15.18 1.47 25.49
CA GLU A 77 -14.18 1.09 26.49
C GLU A 77 -13.60 -0.32 26.24
N GLN A 78 -14.27 -1.13 25.43
CA GLN A 78 -13.83 -2.49 25.08
C GLN A 78 -12.96 -2.52 23.83
N VAL A 79 -12.92 -1.45 23.05
CA VAL A 79 -12.20 -1.39 21.78
C VAL A 79 -10.71 -1.31 22.03
N ASP A 80 -9.95 -2.21 21.41
CA ASP A 80 -8.50 -2.29 21.52
C ASP A 80 -7.76 -1.52 20.43
N PHE A 81 -8.28 -1.62 19.20
CA PHE A 81 -7.69 -1.03 18.02
C PHE A 81 -8.76 -0.43 17.10
N MET A 82 -8.32 0.41 16.19
CA MET A 82 -9.13 0.97 15.11
C MET A 82 -8.43 0.77 13.78
N ASP A 83 -9.17 0.47 12.73
CA ASP A 83 -8.63 0.39 11.36
C ASP A 83 -8.03 1.74 10.94
N VAL A 84 -6.92 1.70 10.20
CA VAL A 84 -6.21 2.91 9.75
C VAL A 84 -7.01 3.68 8.72
N SER A 85 -7.65 2.97 7.76
CA SER A 85 -8.40 3.60 6.67
C SER A 85 -9.51 2.69 6.15
N PRO A 86 -10.70 3.23 5.81
CA PRO A 86 -11.76 2.47 5.16
C PRO A 86 -11.39 2.04 3.73
N ARG A 87 -10.38 2.66 3.13
CA ARG A 87 -9.90 2.33 1.77
C ARG A 87 -9.15 1.01 1.69
N MET A 88 -8.78 0.41 2.80
CA MET A 88 -8.03 -0.85 2.83
C MET A 88 -8.80 -2.05 2.24
N MET A 89 -10.13 -1.99 2.18
CA MET A 89 -10.96 -3.01 1.55
C MET A 89 -10.99 -2.95 0.01
N VAL A 90 -10.50 -1.87 -0.59
CA VAL A 90 -10.44 -1.68 -2.04
C VAL A 90 -9.16 -2.29 -2.59
N SER A 91 -9.24 -3.01 -3.72
CA SER A 91 -8.04 -3.54 -4.40
C SER A 91 -7.21 -2.40 -5.01
N VAL A 92 -5.92 -2.67 -5.26
CA VAL A 92 -5.02 -1.70 -5.93
C VAL A 92 -5.56 -1.29 -7.29
N ALA A 93 -6.07 -2.26 -8.08
CA ALA A 93 -6.65 -1.98 -9.39
C ALA A 93 -7.86 -1.05 -9.31
N ASN A 94 -8.80 -1.32 -8.39
CA ASN A 94 -9.94 -0.44 -8.17
C ASN A 94 -9.53 0.94 -7.65
N ALA A 95 -8.49 1.01 -6.82
CA ALA A 95 -7.98 2.28 -6.32
C ALA A 95 -7.38 3.19 -7.40
N CYS A 96 -7.04 2.64 -8.57
CA CYS A 96 -6.57 3.39 -9.73
C CYS A 96 -7.71 3.91 -10.64
N ILE A 97 -8.98 3.57 -10.35
CA ILE A 97 -10.13 4.02 -11.14
C ILE A 97 -10.61 5.37 -10.58
N PRO A 98 -10.50 6.47 -11.33
CA PRO A 98 -11.03 7.74 -10.89
C PRO A 98 -12.56 7.73 -10.85
N PHE A 99 -13.16 8.39 -9.85
CA PHE A 99 -14.61 8.46 -9.63
C PHE A 99 -15.29 7.08 -9.49
N LEU A 100 -14.59 6.12 -8.89
CA LEU A 100 -15.09 4.75 -8.68
C LEU A 100 -16.44 4.72 -7.97
N GLU A 101 -16.70 5.63 -7.06
CA GLU A 101 -17.97 5.74 -6.32
C GLU A 101 -19.20 6.01 -7.19
N ASN A 102 -18.98 6.49 -8.41
CA ASN A 102 -20.06 6.76 -9.39
C ASN A 102 -20.28 5.61 -10.38
N ASP A 103 -19.42 4.59 -10.35
CA ASP A 103 -19.48 3.46 -11.27
C ASP A 103 -20.28 2.29 -10.69
N ASP A 104 -21.00 1.59 -11.56
CA ASP A 104 -21.59 0.30 -11.23
C ASP A 104 -20.51 -0.75 -11.00
N CYS A 105 -20.73 -1.67 -10.05
CA CYS A 105 -19.74 -2.69 -9.68
C CYS A 105 -19.35 -3.60 -10.85
N ASN A 106 -20.27 -3.89 -11.76
CA ASN A 106 -19.98 -4.69 -12.96
C ASN A 106 -18.99 -3.96 -13.89
N ARG A 107 -19.14 -2.64 -14.05
CA ARG A 107 -18.25 -1.83 -14.88
C ARG A 107 -16.88 -1.62 -14.20
N ALA A 108 -16.85 -1.46 -12.89
CA ALA A 108 -15.62 -1.44 -12.13
C ALA A 108 -14.82 -2.76 -12.27
N LEU A 109 -15.50 -3.91 -12.24
CA LEU A 109 -14.89 -5.21 -12.48
C LEU A 109 -14.26 -5.28 -13.87
N MET A 110 -15.00 -4.86 -14.90
CA MET A 110 -14.50 -4.86 -16.28
C MET A 110 -13.28 -3.94 -16.44
N GLY A 111 -13.33 -2.72 -15.90
CA GLY A 111 -12.23 -1.77 -15.91
C GLY A 111 -10.98 -2.30 -15.19
N SER A 112 -11.16 -2.91 -14.04
CA SER A 112 -10.10 -3.56 -13.27
C SER A 112 -9.41 -4.69 -14.03
N ASN A 113 -10.20 -5.50 -14.76
CA ASN A 113 -9.67 -6.56 -15.63
C ASN A 113 -8.90 -5.98 -16.83
N MET A 114 -9.42 -4.91 -17.44
CA MET A 114 -8.76 -4.24 -18.58
C MET A 114 -7.43 -3.60 -18.21
N GLN A 115 -7.27 -3.07 -17.00
CA GLN A 115 -5.97 -2.55 -16.51
C GLN A 115 -4.87 -3.61 -16.59
N ARG A 116 -5.16 -4.88 -16.33
CA ARG A 116 -4.19 -5.98 -16.43
C ARG A 116 -3.79 -6.33 -17.85
N GLN A 117 -4.53 -5.83 -18.85
CA GLN A 117 -4.27 -6.04 -20.28
C GLN A 117 -3.65 -4.82 -20.95
N ALA A 118 -3.28 -3.81 -20.15
CA ALA A 118 -2.69 -2.58 -20.67
C ALA A 118 -1.32 -2.83 -21.32
N VAL A 119 -1.10 -2.18 -22.44
CA VAL A 119 0.17 -2.22 -23.18
C VAL A 119 0.93 -0.91 -22.95
N PRO A 120 2.23 -0.95 -22.65
CA PRO A 120 3.06 0.26 -22.53
C PRO A 120 3.02 1.11 -23.80
N LEU A 121 2.83 2.41 -23.63
CA LEU A 121 2.79 3.35 -24.76
C LEU A 121 4.20 3.75 -25.19
N MET A 122 4.39 4.04 -26.48
CA MET A 122 5.66 4.54 -27.01
C MET A 122 6.03 5.90 -26.45
N VAL A 123 5.02 6.78 -26.28
CA VAL A 123 5.17 8.08 -25.62
C VAL A 123 4.29 8.04 -24.37
N THR A 124 4.93 7.97 -23.21
CA THR A 124 4.25 7.95 -21.93
C THR A 124 3.98 9.37 -21.45
N GLN A 125 2.76 9.62 -20.97
CA GLN A 125 2.35 10.90 -20.41
C GLN A 125 1.61 10.66 -19.08
N ARG A 126 1.70 11.65 -18.20
CA ARG A 126 0.93 11.62 -16.96
C ARG A 126 -0.55 11.80 -17.28
N SER A 127 -1.40 11.01 -16.62
CA SER A 127 -2.85 11.18 -16.68
C SER A 127 -3.27 12.55 -16.17
N LEU A 128 -4.21 13.21 -16.87
CA LEU A 128 -4.80 14.48 -16.41
C LEU A 128 -5.70 14.27 -15.19
N VAL A 129 -6.40 13.14 -15.15
CA VAL A 129 -7.23 12.72 -14.02
C VAL A 129 -6.65 11.44 -13.45
N ALA A 130 -6.34 11.43 -12.17
CA ALA A 130 -5.70 10.34 -11.47
C ALA A 130 -6.20 10.25 -10.02
N THR A 131 -5.96 9.13 -9.35
CA THR A 131 -6.36 8.91 -7.97
C THR A 131 -5.24 9.16 -6.96
N GLY A 132 -3.98 9.28 -7.42
CA GLY A 132 -2.78 9.36 -6.59
C GLY A 132 -2.20 7.98 -6.23
N MET A 133 -2.94 6.89 -6.44
CA MET A 133 -2.46 5.53 -6.18
C MET A 133 -1.44 5.07 -7.24
N GLU A 134 -1.44 5.67 -8.42
CA GLU A 134 -0.57 5.31 -9.54
C GLU A 134 0.90 5.41 -9.18
N TYR A 135 1.29 6.48 -8.49
CA TYR A 135 2.67 6.65 -8.02
C TYR A 135 3.09 5.54 -7.07
N LYS A 136 2.27 5.27 -6.05
CA LYS A 136 2.54 4.21 -5.07
C LYS A 136 2.59 2.84 -5.74
N ALA A 137 1.65 2.55 -6.65
CA ALA A 137 1.64 1.30 -7.40
C ALA A 137 2.90 1.14 -8.25
N ALA A 138 3.37 2.19 -8.93
CA ALA A 138 4.57 2.16 -9.75
C ALA A 138 5.84 1.94 -8.91
N THR A 139 5.97 2.59 -7.76
CA THR A 139 7.13 2.45 -6.89
C THR A 139 7.21 1.08 -6.23
N ASP A 140 6.08 0.56 -5.74
CA ASP A 140 6.04 -0.70 -4.99
C ASP A 140 6.01 -1.94 -5.91
N SER A 141 5.64 -1.79 -7.19
CA SER A 141 5.54 -2.91 -8.13
C SER A 141 6.88 -3.50 -8.60
N GLY A 142 7.99 -2.79 -8.36
CA GLY A 142 9.31 -3.17 -8.86
C GLY A 142 9.52 -2.98 -10.36
N VAL A 143 8.59 -2.34 -11.07
CA VAL A 143 8.76 -1.95 -12.49
C VAL A 143 9.88 -0.91 -12.62
N CYS A 144 9.96 0.00 -11.67
CA CYS A 144 11.06 0.97 -11.53
C CYS A 144 11.99 0.52 -10.41
N VAL A 145 13.29 0.48 -10.70
CA VAL A 145 14.32 0.26 -9.68
C VAL A 145 14.61 1.60 -9.01
N LEU A 146 14.42 1.67 -7.71
CA LEU A 146 14.65 2.87 -6.90
C LEU A 146 15.86 2.66 -5.99
N ALA A 147 16.64 3.72 -5.75
CA ALA A 147 17.72 3.68 -4.78
C ALA A 147 17.14 3.46 -3.36
N ALA A 148 17.72 2.51 -2.62
CA ALA A 148 17.33 2.24 -1.23
C ALA A 148 17.95 3.25 -0.25
N HIS A 149 19.14 3.73 -0.58
CA HIS A 149 19.90 4.67 0.25
C HIS A 149 20.44 5.83 -0.58
N ASP A 150 20.77 6.91 0.08
CA ASP A 150 21.47 8.05 -0.52
C ASP A 150 22.93 7.70 -0.83
N GLY A 151 23.44 8.14 -1.97
CA GLY A 151 24.81 7.82 -2.38
C GLY A 151 25.20 8.46 -3.70
N THR A 152 26.40 8.14 -4.17
CA THR A 152 26.94 8.61 -5.45
C THR A 152 27.06 7.45 -6.41
N VAL A 153 26.62 7.64 -7.65
CA VAL A 153 26.68 6.60 -8.69
C VAL A 153 28.14 6.36 -9.10
N GLU A 154 28.65 5.18 -8.81
CA GLU A 154 30.04 4.79 -9.10
C GLU A 154 30.20 4.23 -10.52
N SER A 155 29.31 3.33 -10.94
CA SER A 155 29.31 2.76 -12.28
C SER A 155 27.91 2.51 -12.79
N VAL A 156 27.76 2.63 -14.10
CA VAL A 156 26.51 2.38 -14.81
C VAL A 156 26.82 1.50 -16.01
N ASP A 157 26.27 0.30 -15.97
CA ASP A 157 26.29 -0.65 -17.09
C ASP A 157 24.85 -0.85 -17.62
N ALA A 158 24.71 -1.54 -18.73
CA ALA A 158 23.39 -1.79 -19.31
C ALA A 158 22.49 -2.66 -18.43
N ASP A 159 23.04 -3.51 -17.59
CA ASP A 159 22.36 -4.52 -16.77
C ASP A 159 22.45 -4.25 -15.27
N LYS A 160 23.30 -3.32 -14.84
CA LYS A 160 23.47 -2.99 -13.43
C LYS A 160 23.89 -1.54 -13.19
N VAL A 161 23.55 -1.04 -12.01
CA VAL A 161 24.00 0.27 -11.50
C VAL A 161 24.59 0.04 -10.12
N VAL A 162 25.77 0.59 -9.85
CA VAL A 162 26.43 0.55 -8.55
C VAL A 162 26.43 1.95 -7.95
N VAL A 163 25.91 2.05 -6.73
CA VAL A 163 25.84 3.29 -5.95
C VAL A 163 26.70 3.13 -4.72
N ARG A 164 27.69 4.01 -4.55
CA ARG A 164 28.53 4.07 -3.36
C ARG A 164 27.85 4.93 -2.30
N LEU A 165 27.70 4.37 -1.11
CA LEU A 165 27.10 5.04 0.04
C LEU A 165 28.15 5.88 0.80
N GLU A 166 27.70 6.75 1.69
CA GLU A 166 28.59 7.60 2.51
C GLU A 166 29.46 6.77 3.48
N ASP A 167 28.98 5.61 3.92
CA ASP A 167 29.70 4.69 4.81
C ASP A 167 30.80 3.86 4.09
N GLY A 168 30.97 4.05 2.78
CA GLY A 168 31.91 3.32 1.94
C GLY A 168 31.44 1.97 1.42
N SER A 169 30.24 1.53 1.79
CA SER A 169 29.59 0.37 1.20
C SER A 169 29.06 0.67 -0.20
N ALA A 170 28.68 -0.35 -0.96
CA ALA A 170 28.13 -0.19 -2.29
C ALA A 170 26.86 -1.01 -2.46
N ASP A 171 25.79 -0.35 -2.93
CA ASP A 171 24.56 -0.98 -3.36
C ASP A 171 24.61 -1.30 -4.84
N THR A 172 24.31 -2.55 -5.20
CA THR A 172 24.23 -2.97 -6.61
C THR A 172 22.79 -3.25 -6.99
N TYR A 173 22.32 -2.55 -8.02
CA TYR A 173 20.98 -2.70 -8.56
C TYR A 173 21.04 -3.39 -9.91
N GLU A 174 20.43 -4.57 -10.00
CA GLU A 174 20.32 -5.32 -11.26
C GLU A 174 19.08 -4.87 -12.04
N LEU A 175 19.22 -4.72 -13.35
CA LEU A 175 18.16 -4.27 -14.24
C LEU A 175 17.63 -5.46 -15.05
N ILE A 176 16.30 -5.55 -15.15
CA ILE A 176 15.62 -6.56 -15.96
C ILE A 176 15.81 -6.24 -17.44
N LYS A 177 16.38 -7.19 -18.18
CA LYS A 177 16.66 -7.05 -19.62
C LYS A 177 15.82 -8.01 -20.45
N PHE A 178 15.09 -7.46 -21.41
CA PHE A 178 14.38 -8.19 -22.48
C PHE A 178 13.50 -9.35 -22.00
N MET A 179 12.85 -9.19 -20.84
CA MET A 179 11.96 -10.20 -20.28
C MET A 179 10.58 -10.09 -20.95
N ARG A 180 10.00 -11.22 -21.33
CA ARG A 180 8.63 -11.27 -21.86
C ARG A 180 7.62 -11.08 -20.73
N SER A 181 6.65 -10.18 -20.92
CA SER A 181 5.50 -10.04 -20.02
C SER A 181 4.38 -11.03 -20.38
N ASN A 182 3.39 -11.18 -19.50
CA ASN A 182 2.20 -11.99 -19.77
C ASN A 182 1.40 -11.52 -20.99
N GLN A 183 1.48 -10.24 -21.32
CA GLN A 183 0.81 -9.65 -22.50
C GLN A 183 1.66 -9.73 -23.78
N GLY A 184 2.78 -10.44 -23.75
CA GLY A 184 3.69 -10.58 -24.89
C GLY A 184 4.52 -9.32 -25.18
N THR A 185 4.54 -8.34 -24.28
CA THR A 185 5.37 -7.15 -24.37
C THR A 185 6.77 -7.41 -23.80
N CYS A 186 7.74 -6.56 -24.14
CA CYS A 186 9.10 -6.68 -23.66
C CYS A 186 9.34 -5.74 -22.47
N VAL A 187 9.71 -6.31 -21.32
CA VAL A 187 10.19 -5.56 -20.17
C VAL A 187 11.68 -5.38 -20.31
N ASN A 188 12.14 -4.14 -20.47
CA ASN A 188 13.54 -3.79 -20.61
C ASN A 188 13.84 -2.51 -19.82
N GLN A 189 14.41 -2.67 -18.64
CA GLN A 189 14.81 -1.55 -17.79
C GLN A 189 16.11 -0.93 -18.31
N ARG A 190 16.17 0.39 -18.33
CA ARG A 190 17.35 1.17 -18.75
C ARG A 190 17.76 2.07 -17.60
N PRO A 191 19.07 2.24 -17.34
CA PRO A 191 19.53 3.20 -16.37
C PRO A 191 19.06 4.63 -16.75
N ALA A 192 18.55 5.34 -15.74
CA ALA A 192 18.14 6.74 -15.89
C ALA A 192 19.15 7.71 -15.27
N VAL A 193 20.25 7.18 -14.73
CA VAL A 193 21.29 7.92 -14.01
C VAL A 193 22.62 7.79 -14.73
N TYR A 194 23.53 8.70 -14.40
CA TYR A 194 24.90 8.74 -14.91
C TYR A 194 25.88 8.68 -13.74
N VAL A 195 27.14 8.40 -14.05
CA VAL A 195 28.24 8.41 -13.06
C VAL A 195 28.44 9.81 -12.50
N GLY A 196 28.49 9.92 -11.16
CA GLY A 196 28.71 11.18 -10.43
C GLY A 196 27.49 11.77 -9.73
#